data_1371070f349e146bcade84c7ab6da8b5
#
_entry.id   1371070f349e146bcade84c7ab6da8b5
#
_cell.length_a   1.000
_cell.length_b   1.000
_cell.length_c   1.000
_cell.angle_alpha   90.00
_cell.angle_beta   90.00
_cell.angle_gamma   90.00
#
_symmetry.space_group_name_H-M   'P 1'
#
loop_
_entity.id
_entity.type
_entity.pdbx_description
1 polymer ?
#
loop_
_entity_poly.entity_id
_entity_poly.type
_entity_poly.pdbx_seq_one_letter_code
_entity_poly.pdbx_strand_id
1 'polypeptide(L)'
;MQVEAVGSGPRLVLLHGSGGNSGWPAQRPLAERYTLVMPTRTGYPPNPPLERIDFERQAEELHEILEPGDHLLGHSYGGVVSLLAAASADLRSLAVLEPPAFGVAGHHRAVAELVSELRPLWPTDLPPERFLRRFVETVGSEMSVPSPLPPEVEASVRAMMVERAPWEAQIPFDELAAAPFPKLVVSGAHHAAFDAVCDVLEQRLDAERAVVPGAGHSIPRAPGFTERLEEFLRRARSGALADARHRADRPPSTG
;
A
#
# COMPACT_ATOMS: atom_id res chain seq x y z
N MET A 1 -4.17 -7.32 -13.78
CA MET A 1 -5.07 -6.47 -12.95
C MET A 1 -6.01 -5.67 -13.85
N GLN A 2 -7.30 -5.50 -13.51
CA GLN A 2 -8.15 -4.49 -14.19
C GLN A 2 -7.79 -3.10 -13.66
N VAL A 3 -7.80 -2.09 -14.52
CA VAL A 3 -7.36 -0.74 -14.18
C VAL A 3 -8.46 0.27 -14.52
N GLU A 4 -8.86 1.07 -13.54
CA GLU A 4 -9.64 2.28 -13.75
C GLU A 4 -8.70 3.47 -13.76
N ALA A 5 -8.89 4.42 -14.68
CA ALA A 5 -8.12 5.66 -14.70
C ALA A 5 -9.06 6.86 -14.88
N VAL A 6 -8.82 7.94 -14.10
CA VAL A 6 -9.64 9.15 -14.13
C VAL A 6 -8.79 10.38 -13.84
N GLY A 7 -9.15 11.50 -14.48
CA GLY A 7 -8.44 12.76 -14.33
C GLY A 7 -7.38 13.00 -15.39
N SER A 8 -6.55 14.01 -15.17
CA SER A 8 -5.46 14.39 -16.07
C SER A 8 -4.30 15.01 -15.29
N GLY A 9 -3.07 14.82 -15.79
CA GLY A 9 -1.85 15.29 -15.14
C GLY A 9 -0.90 14.14 -14.78
N PRO A 10 0.06 14.35 -13.85
CA PRO A 10 0.96 13.29 -13.39
C PRO A 10 0.19 12.11 -12.84
N ARG A 11 0.66 10.90 -13.12
CA ARG A 11 -0.02 9.68 -12.69
C ARG A 11 0.20 9.43 -11.21
N LEU A 12 -0.88 9.04 -10.53
CA LEU A 12 -0.91 8.57 -9.14
C LEU A 12 -1.57 7.19 -9.12
N VAL A 13 -0.75 6.18 -8.95
CA VAL A 13 -1.20 4.79 -8.86
C VAL A 13 -1.61 4.49 -7.43
N LEU A 14 -2.85 4.04 -7.23
CA LEU A 14 -3.47 3.79 -5.92
C LEU A 14 -3.79 2.30 -5.78
N LEU A 15 -2.98 1.56 -5.03
CA LEU A 15 -3.14 0.12 -4.86
C LEU A 15 -3.81 -0.23 -3.53
N HIS A 16 -4.99 -0.87 -3.62
CA HIS A 16 -5.81 -1.25 -2.47
C HIS A 16 -5.23 -2.41 -1.63
N GLY A 17 -5.61 -2.46 -0.37
CA GLY A 17 -5.32 -3.56 0.56
C GLY A 17 -6.22 -4.78 0.39
N SER A 18 -6.25 -5.66 1.39
CA SER A 18 -7.21 -6.75 1.48
C SER A 18 -8.64 -6.20 1.60
N GLY A 19 -9.62 -6.90 1.03
CA GLY A 19 -11.02 -6.46 1.00
C GLY A 19 -11.45 -5.79 -0.32
N GLY A 20 -10.53 -5.52 -1.24
CA GLY A 20 -10.85 -5.07 -2.59
C GLY A 20 -10.74 -3.56 -2.83
N ASN A 21 -10.96 -3.17 -4.09
CA ASN A 21 -10.87 -1.78 -4.53
C ASN A 21 -12.17 -1.02 -4.25
N SER A 22 -12.16 -0.13 -3.27
CA SER A 22 -13.31 0.74 -2.96
C SER A 22 -13.40 2.00 -3.84
N GLY A 23 -12.54 2.14 -4.85
CA GLY A 23 -12.52 3.29 -5.76
C GLY A 23 -11.96 4.58 -5.16
N TRP A 24 -11.31 4.52 -4.00
CA TRP A 24 -10.59 5.63 -3.36
C TRP A 24 -11.40 6.93 -3.23
N PRO A 25 -12.60 6.92 -2.64
CA PRO A 25 -13.54 8.05 -2.70
C PRO A 25 -12.95 9.35 -2.12
N ALA A 26 -12.15 9.29 -1.05
CA ALA A 26 -11.53 10.48 -0.46
C ALA A 26 -10.41 11.07 -1.33
N GLN A 27 -9.78 10.29 -2.20
CA GLN A 27 -8.74 10.76 -3.12
C GLN A 27 -9.29 11.17 -4.50
N ARG A 28 -10.56 10.89 -4.80
CA ARG A 28 -11.19 11.28 -6.08
C ARG A 28 -11.02 12.76 -6.43
N PRO A 29 -11.07 13.73 -5.50
CA PRO A 29 -10.83 15.14 -5.81
C PRO A 29 -9.44 15.43 -6.39
N LEU A 30 -8.44 14.57 -6.13
CA LEU A 30 -7.10 14.71 -6.72
C LEU A 30 -7.12 14.53 -8.25
N ALA A 31 -8.18 13.96 -8.84
CA ALA A 31 -8.33 13.81 -10.29
C ALA A 31 -8.36 15.14 -11.06
N GLU A 32 -8.58 16.26 -10.38
CA GLU A 32 -8.45 17.60 -10.97
C GLU A 32 -6.99 17.96 -11.32
N ARG A 33 -6.00 17.30 -10.69
CA ARG A 33 -4.57 17.62 -10.80
C ARG A 33 -3.68 16.41 -11.12
N TYR A 34 -4.21 15.21 -11.01
CA TYR A 34 -3.51 13.95 -11.25
C TYR A 34 -4.36 13.02 -12.11
N THR A 35 -3.71 12.15 -12.86
CA THR A 35 -4.38 10.97 -13.41
C THR A 35 -4.34 9.89 -12.32
N LEU A 36 -5.48 9.63 -11.68
CA LEU A 36 -5.61 8.54 -10.72
C LEU A 36 -5.70 7.23 -11.47
N VAL A 37 -4.75 6.35 -11.25
CA VAL A 37 -4.70 4.99 -11.80
C VAL A 37 -4.98 4.03 -10.66
N MET A 38 -6.10 3.31 -10.73
CA MET A 38 -6.62 2.48 -9.64
C MET A 38 -6.72 1.01 -10.07
N PRO A 39 -5.59 0.26 -10.00
CA PRO A 39 -5.62 -1.17 -10.28
C PRO A 39 -6.44 -1.92 -9.25
N THR A 40 -7.27 -2.84 -9.72
CA THR A 40 -7.85 -3.87 -8.87
C THR A 40 -6.95 -5.10 -8.92
N ARG A 41 -6.38 -5.48 -7.78
CA ARG A 41 -5.46 -6.62 -7.66
C ARG A 41 -6.10 -7.90 -8.17
N THR A 42 -5.35 -8.73 -8.87
CA THR A 42 -5.82 -10.03 -9.39
C THR A 42 -6.37 -10.90 -8.26
N GLY A 43 -7.40 -11.68 -8.59
CA GLY A 43 -8.17 -12.46 -7.62
C GLY A 43 -9.30 -11.69 -6.93
N TYR A 44 -9.28 -10.35 -6.93
CA TYR A 44 -10.36 -9.51 -6.40
C TYR A 44 -11.36 -9.11 -7.50
N PRO A 45 -12.69 -9.09 -7.20
CA PRO A 45 -13.67 -8.64 -8.17
C PRO A 45 -13.34 -7.23 -8.71
N PRO A 46 -13.53 -6.99 -10.01
CA PRO A 46 -14.15 -7.82 -11.02
C PRO A 46 -13.17 -8.76 -11.76
N ASN A 47 -11.90 -8.91 -11.32
CA ASN A 47 -11.04 -9.95 -11.87
C ASN A 47 -11.55 -11.34 -11.47
N PRO A 48 -11.24 -12.38 -12.26
CA PRO A 48 -11.58 -13.76 -11.89
C PRO A 48 -10.97 -14.16 -10.54
N PRO A 49 -11.65 -15.01 -9.75
CA PRO A 49 -11.09 -15.55 -8.52
C PRO A 49 -9.85 -16.41 -8.80
N LEU A 50 -8.94 -16.45 -7.84
CA LEU A 50 -7.73 -17.27 -7.86
C LEU A 50 -7.76 -18.26 -6.69
N GLU A 51 -7.09 -19.40 -6.85
CA GLU A 51 -6.89 -20.36 -5.76
C GLU A 51 -5.84 -19.89 -4.76
N ARG A 52 -4.92 -19.02 -5.20
CA ARG A 52 -3.88 -18.39 -4.38
C ARG A 52 -3.57 -17.01 -4.93
N ILE A 53 -3.46 -16.04 -4.03
CA ILE A 53 -2.99 -14.69 -4.32
C ILE A 53 -1.60 -14.53 -3.69
N ASP A 54 -0.62 -14.22 -4.53
CA ASP A 54 0.78 -14.06 -4.14
C ASP A 54 1.25 -12.62 -4.36
N PHE A 55 1.83 -12.02 -3.32
CA PHE A 55 2.24 -10.62 -3.37
C PHE A 55 3.44 -10.37 -4.32
N GLU A 56 4.32 -11.36 -4.53
CA GLU A 56 5.43 -11.23 -5.48
C GLU A 56 4.88 -11.20 -6.91
N ARG A 57 3.97 -12.13 -7.23
CA ARG A 57 3.28 -12.13 -8.53
C ARG A 57 2.51 -10.85 -8.78
N GLN A 58 1.80 -10.34 -7.76
CA GLN A 58 1.08 -9.07 -7.89
C GLN A 58 2.03 -7.87 -8.03
N ALA A 59 3.24 -7.92 -7.45
CA ALA A 59 4.26 -6.89 -7.66
C ALA A 59 4.76 -6.87 -9.11
N GLU A 60 4.96 -8.04 -9.74
CA GLU A 60 5.27 -8.14 -11.17
C GLU A 60 4.15 -7.54 -12.03
N GLU A 61 2.89 -7.89 -11.75
CA GLU A 61 1.74 -7.36 -12.47
C GLU A 61 1.56 -5.84 -12.26
N LEU A 62 1.87 -5.33 -11.07
CA LEU A 62 1.86 -3.89 -10.81
C LEU A 62 2.97 -3.19 -11.58
N HIS A 63 4.16 -3.79 -11.65
CA HIS A 63 5.29 -3.25 -12.40
C HIS A 63 4.96 -3.08 -13.90
N GLU A 64 4.16 -3.96 -14.50
CA GLU A 64 3.67 -3.83 -15.88
C GLU A 64 2.71 -2.63 -16.09
N ILE A 65 2.09 -2.14 -15.00
CA ILE A 65 1.17 -0.98 -15.03
C ILE A 65 1.91 0.33 -14.80
N LEU A 66 3.00 0.29 -14.01
CA LEU A 66 3.78 1.47 -13.66
C LEU A 66 4.49 2.06 -14.88
N GLU A 67 4.49 3.37 -14.96
CA GLU A 67 5.23 4.15 -15.96
C GLU A 67 6.34 4.99 -15.28
N PRO A 68 7.45 5.28 -15.98
CA PRO A 68 8.50 6.14 -15.43
C PRO A 68 7.94 7.48 -14.94
N GLY A 69 8.26 7.84 -13.72
CA GLY A 69 7.80 9.07 -13.07
C GLY A 69 6.42 9.00 -12.43
N ASP A 70 5.83 7.81 -12.26
CA ASP A 70 4.61 7.62 -11.50
C ASP A 70 4.80 7.91 -10.02
N HIS A 71 3.78 8.43 -9.36
CA HIS A 71 3.60 8.35 -7.93
C HIS A 71 2.90 7.03 -7.59
N LEU A 72 3.40 6.29 -6.60
CA LEU A 72 2.78 5.04 -6.16
C LEU A 72 2.33 5.17 -4.70
N LEU A 73 1.07 4.81 -4.42
CA LEU A 73 0.55 4.68 -3.07
C LEU A 73 -0.04 3.28 -2.89
N GLY A 74 0.42 2.57 -1.86
CA GLY A 74 -0.13 1.28 -1.45
C GLY A 74 -0.68 1.28 -0.03
N HIS A 75 -1.89 0.74 0.15
CA HIS A 75 -2.52 0.60 1.46
C HIS A 75 -2.52 -0.86 1.91
N SER A 76 -2.16 -1.12 3.17
CA SER A 76 -2.23 -2.44 3.78
C SER A 76 -1.48 -3.49 2.93
N TYR A 77 -2.09 -4.61 2.58
CA TYR A 77 -1.49 -5.63 1.70
C TYR A 77 -0.99 -5.04 0.37
N GLY A 78 -1.74 -4.07 -0.22
CA GLY A 78 -1.28 -3.31 -1.38
C GLY A 78 0.01 -2.51 -1.11
N GLY A 79 0.26 -2.13 0.13
CA GLY A 79 1.52 -1.52 0.55
C GLY A 79 2.70 -2.49 0.48
N VAL A 80 2.50 -3.77 0.84
CA VAL A 80 3.52 -4.83 0.65
C VAL A 80 3.83 -5.02 -0.83
N VAL A 81 2.78 -5.16 -1.66
CA VAL A 81 2.94 -5.28 -3.12
C VAL A 81 3.65 -4.07 -3.70
N SER A 82 3.32 -2.86 -3.24
CA SER A 82 3.96 -1.62 -3.69
C SER A 82 5.42 -1.51 -3.30
N LEU A 83 5.81 -1.96 -2.10
CA LEU A 83 7.22 -2.02 -1.67
C LEU A 83 8.03 -2.96 -2.58
N LEU A 84 7.48 -4.12 -2.91
CA LEU A 84 8.14 -5.08 -3.80
C LEU A 84 8.30 -4.52 -5.22
N ALA A 85 7.23 -3.97 -5.80
CA ALA A 85 7.26 -3.41 -7.16
C ALA A 85 8.17 -2.18 -7.29
N ALA A 86 8.23 -1.34 -6.24
CA ALA A 86 9.00 -0.09 -6.23
C ALA A 86 10.51 -0.32 -6.26
N ALA A 87 11.00 -1.49 -5.87
CA ALA A 87 12.44 -1.79 -5.80
C ALA A 87 13.14 -1.69 -7.17
N SER A 88 12.43 -1.92 -8.26
CA SER A 88 12.96 -1.87 -9.63
C SER A 88 12.23 -0.86 -10.52
N ALA A 89 11.32 -0.05 -9.97
CA ALA A 89 10.53 0.92 -10.73
C ALA A 89 11.17 2.32 -10.71
N ASP A 90 11.07 3.04 -11.83
CA ASP A 90 11.45 4.45 -11.93
C ASP A 90 10.28 5.34 -11.46
N LEU A 91 10.16 5.52 -10.15
CA LEU A 91 9.08 6.27 -9.54
C LEU A 91 9.45 7.73 -9.27
N ARG A 92 8.44 8.57 -9.16
CA ARG A 92 8.57 9.92 -8.63
C ARG A 92 8.45 9.97 -7.12
N SER A 93 7.64 9.10 -6.54
CA SER A 93 7.52 8.91 -5.09
C SER A 93 6.82 7.61 -4.73
N LEU A 94 7.06 7.11 -3.53
CA LEU A 94 6.36 5.98 -2.93
C LEU A 94 5.72 6.40 -1.61
N ALA A 95 4.44 6.09 -1.42
CA ALA A 95 3.75 6.20 -0.14
C ALA A 95 3.19 4.83 0.26
N VAL A 96 3.40 4.40 1.50
CA VAL A 96 2.82 3.16 2.03
C VAL A 96 2.08 3.42 3.33
N LEU A 97 0.86 2.91 3.41
CA LEU A 97 -0.05 3.13 4.52
C LEU A 97 -0.25 1.80 5.26
N GLU A 98 0.33 1.68 6.43
CA GLU A 98 0.28 0.47 7.29
C GLU A 98 0.46 -0.84 6.52
N PRO A 99 1.56 -1.02 5.77
CA PRO A 99 1.82 -2.28 5.11
C PRO A 99 2.07 -3.38 6.16
N PRO A 100 1.38 -4.53 6.11
CA PRO A 100 1.54 -5.62 7.07
C PRO A 100 2.82 -6.44 6.81
N ALA A 101 3.93 -5.77 6.51
CA ALA A 101 5.23 -6.39 6.31
C ALA A 101 5.83 -6.89 7.64
N PHE A 102 5.07 -7.65 8.42
CA PHE A 102 5.39 -8.02 9.79
C PHE A 102 6.74 -8.74 9.94
N GLY A 103 7.21 -9.41 8.89
CA GLY A 103 8.52 -10.05 8.88
C GLY A 103 9.69 -9.10 9.18
N VAL A 104 9.59 -7.81 8.83
CA VAL A 104 10.66 -6.83 9.03
C VAL A 104 10.85 -6.44 10.51
N ALA A 105 9.81 -6.60 11.32
CA ALA A 105 9.80 -6.28 12.76
C ALA A 105 9.43 -7.51 13.62
N GLY A 106 9.67 -8.73 13.12
CA GLY A 106 9.26 -9.99 13.78
C GLY A 106 9.81 -10.20 15.19
N HIS A 107 10.89 -9.51 15.55
CA HIS A 107 11.45 -9.51 16.91
C HIS A 107 10.68 -8.58 17.88
N HIS A 108 9.86 -7.68 17.37
CA HIS A 108 9.06 -6.79 18.21
C HIS A 108 7.88 -7.56 18.83
N ARG A 109 7.71 -7.44 20.14
CA ARG A 109 6.72 -8.23 20.90
C ARG A 109 5.31 -8.10 20.32
N ALA A 110 4.82 -6.88 20.07
CA ALA A 110 3.48 -6.67 19.54
C ALA A 110 3.29 -7.29 18.15
N VAL A 111 4.34 -7.32 17.31
CA VAL A 111 4.31 -7.97 15.98
C VAL A 111 4.23 -9.48 16.14
N ALA A 112 5.04 -10.07 17.02
CA ALA A 112 5.02 -11.51 17.28
C ALA A 112 3.66 -11.97 17.83
N GLU A 113 3.06 -11.22 18.74
CA GLU A 113 1.73 -11.45 19.31
C GLU A 113 0.67 -11.39 18.20
N LEU A 114 0.61 -10.31 17.41
CA LEU A 114 -0.36 -10.15 16.33
C LEU A 114 -0.23 -11.25 15.27
N VAL A 115 0.99 -11.57 14.83
CA VAL A 115 1.22 -12.65 13.85
C VAL A 115 0.78 -14.00 14.41
N SER A 116 1.00 -14.27 15.71
CA SER A 116 0.53 -15.49 16.35
C SER A 116 -1.01 -15.61 16.34
N GLU A 117 -1.72 -14.51 16.51
CA GLU A 117 -3.19 -14.47 16.46
C GLU A 117 -3.72 -14.57 15.02
N LEU A 118 -2.99 -14.01 14.03
CA LEU A 118 -3.38 -14.08 12.63
C LEU A 118 -3.10 -15.44 11.97
N ARG A 119 -2.04 -16.17 12.38
CA ARG A 119 -1.64 -17.44 11.76
C ARG A 119 -2.78 -18.45 11.56
N PRO A 120 -3.73 -18.65 12.51
CA PRO A 120 -4.85 -19.57 12.32
C PRO A 120 -5.84 -19.18 11.22
N LEU A 121 -5.71 -17.96 10.67
CA LEU A 121 -6.55 -17.49 9.58
C LEU A 121 -6.00 -17.87 8.18
N TRP A 122 -4.73 -18.36 8.09
CA TRP A 122 -4.11 -18.75 6.82
C TRP A 122 -3.25 -20.01 6.95
N PRO A 123 -3.68 -21.14 6.32
CA PRO A 123 -4.96 -21.37 5.62
C PRO A 123 -6.11 -21.57 6.60
N THR A 124 -7.36 -21.42 6.13
CA THR A 124 -8.55 -21.57 6.97
C THR A 124 -9.74 -22.14 6.21
N ASP A 125 -10.54 -22.97 6.91
CA ASP A 125 -11.83 -23.49 6.43
C ASP A 125 -13.02 -22.71 7.00
N LEU A 126 -12.77 -21.54 7.62
CA LEU A 126 -13.83 -20.72 8.18
C LEU A 126 -14.79 -20.22 7.08
N PRO A 127 -16.10 -20.13 7.37
CA PRO A 127 -16.99 -19.38 6.49
C PRO A 127 -16.52 -17.92 6.33
N PRO A 128 -16.68 -17.30 5.15
CA PRO A 128 -16.19 -15.94 4.86
C PRO A 128 -16.57 -14.89 5.90
N GLU A 129 -17.83 -14.89 6.36
CA GLU A 129 -18.28 -13.95 7.39
C GLU A 129 -17.53 -14.12 8.72
N ARG A 130 -17.30 -15.36 9.15
CA ARG A 130 -16.54 -15.64 10.37
C ARG A 130 -15.06 -15.28 10.24
N PHE A 131 -14.48 -15.57 9.07
CA PHE A 131 -13.12 -15.13 8.77
C PHE A 131 -13.00 -13.61 8.86
N LEU A 132 -13.88 -12.87 8.17
CA LEU A 132 -13.82 -11.40 8.16
C LEU A 132 -13.99 -10.80 9.56
N ARG A 133 -14.94 -11.29 10.37
CA ARG A 133 -15.12 -10.84 11.76
C ARG A 133 -13.85 -11.03 12.57
N ARG A 134 -13.29 -12.23 12.53
CA ARG A 134 -12.08 -12.54 13.28
C ARG A 134 -10.88 -11.73 12.80
N PHE A 135 -10.74 -11.56 11.49
CA PHE A 135 -9.68 -10.72 10.91
C PHE A 135 -9.79 -9.27 11.41
N VAL A 136 -10.97 -8.66 11.28
CA VAL A 136 -11.24 -7.28 11.68
C VAL A 136 -10.95 -7.05 13.18
N GLU A 137 -11.40 -7.98 14.03
CA GLU A 137 -11.07 -7.95 15.47
C GLU A 137 -9.57 -8.02 15.73
N THR A 138 -8.89 -8.99 15.10
CA THR A 138 -7.46 -9.23 15.34
C THR A 138 -6.58 -8.06 14.88
N VAL A 139 -6.90 -7.45 13.73
CA VAL A 139 -6.12 -6.29 13.25
C VAL A 139 -6.53 -4.97 13.91
N GLY A 140 -7.49 -4.98 14.83
CA GLY A 140 -7.97 -3.77 15.50
C GLY A 140 -8.66 -2.78 14.56
N SER A 141 -9.36 -3.27 13.53
CA SER A 141 -10.10 -2.42 12.61
C SER A 141 -11.51 -2.13 13.12
N GLU A 142 -11.94 -0.87 13.05
CA GLU A 142 -13.31 -0.45 13.42
C GLU A 142 -14.35 -0.74 12.33
N MET A 143 -13.99 -1.51 11.29
CA MET A 143 -14.90 -1.83 10.19
C MET A 143 -16.09 -2.64 10.67
N SER A 144 -17.31 -2.18 10.37
CA SER A 144 -18.54 -2.95 10.60
C SER A 144 -18.65 -4.10 9.60
N VAL A 145 -18.83 -5.31 10.10
CA VAL A 145 -19.02 -6.51 9.27
C VAL A 145 -20.52 -6.77 9.10
N PRO A 146 -21.07 -6.63 7.88
CA PRO A 146 -22.50 -6.92 7.64
C PRO A 146 -22.80 -8.40 7.83
N SER A 147 -24.06 -8.70 8.17
CA SER A 147 -24.58 -10.07 8.29
C SER A 147 -26.00 -10.12 7.70
N PRO A 148 -26.26 -10.92 6.65
CA PRO A 148 -25.27 -11.67 5.88
C PRO A 148 -24.34 -10.75 5.08
N LEU A 149 -23.21 -11.29 4.60
CA LEU A 149 -22.34 -10.55 3.69
C LEU A 149 -23.03 -10.33 2.35
N PRO A 150 -23.01 -9.09 1.79
CA PRO A 150 -23.38 -8.88 0.39
C PRO A 150 -22.48 -9.71 -0.55
N PRO A 151 -22.99 -10.19 -1.71
CA PRO A 151 -22.24 -11.08 -2.60
C PRO A 151 -20.88 -10.54 -3.05
N GLU A 152 -20.77 -9.24 -3.33
CA GLU A 152 -19.53 -8.57 -3.72
C GLU A 152 -18.52 -8.49 -2.58
N VAL A 153 -19.00 -8.31 -1.34
CA VAL A 153 -18.14 -8.34 -0.14
C VAL A 153 -17.68 -9.77 0.12
N GLU A 154 -18.58 -10.76 0.02
CA GLU A 154 -18.20 -12.16 0.19
C GLU A 154 -17.14 -12.60 -0.82
N ALA A 155 -17.29 -12.21 -2.10
CA ALA A 155 -16.28 -12.51 -3.12
C ALA A 155 -14.91 -11.88 -2.78
N SER A 156 -14.89 -10.66 -2.28
CA SER A 156 -13.66 -10.00 -1.83
C SER A 156 -13.05 -10.69 -0.60
N VAL A 157 -13.87 -11.14 0.34
CA VAL A 157 -13.41 -11.89 1.52
C VAL A 157 -12.82 -13.25 1.11
N ARG A 158 -13.43 -13.94 0.15
CA ARG A 158 -12.86 -15.19 -0.40
C ARG A 158 -11.48 -14.96 -1.04
N ALA A 159 -11.27 -13.81 -1.71
CA ALA A 159 -9.96 -13.43 -2.20
C ALA A 159 -8.95 -13.20 -1.05
N MET A 160 -9.36 -12.54 0.03
CA MET A 160 -8.50 -12.38 1.23
C MET A 160 -8.07 -13.72 1.82
N MET A 161 -8.99 -14.69 1.89
CA MET A 161 -8.72 -16.01 2.49
C MET A 161 -7.64 -16.81 1.75
N VAL A 162 -7.38 -16.50 0.49
CA VAL A 162 -6.37 -17.17 -0.35
C VAL A 162 -5.12 -16.30 -0.59
N GLU A 163 -5.02 -15.13 0.05
CA GLU A 163 -3.80 -14.33 0.05
C GLU A 163 -2.68 -15.08 0.76
N ARG A 164 -1.48 -15.02 0.21
CA ARG A 164 -0.27 -15.46 0.92
C ARG A 164 -0.07 -14.55 2.14
N ALA A 165 0.31 -15.16 3.25
CA ALA A 165 0.45 -14.46 4.51
C ALA A 165 1.48 -13.30 4.41
N PRO A 166 1.12 -12.06 4.76
CA PRO A 166 1.96 -10.90 4.49
C PRO A 166 3.27 -10.86 5.31
N TRP A 167 3.35 -11.60 6.43
CA TRP A 167 4.59 -11.73 7.21
C TRP A 167 5.67 -12.57 6.52
N GLU A 168 5.36 -13.21 5.39
CA GLU A 168 6.31 -13.96 4.58
C GLU A 168 7.04 -13.08 3.56
N ALA A 169 6.58 -11.84 3.36
CA ALA A 169 7.17 -10.93 2.39
C ALA A 169 8.60 -10.55 2.79
N GLN A 170 9.52 -10.66 1.84
CA GLN A 170 10.90 -10.20 1.96
C GLN A 170 11.03 -8.82 1.32
N ILE A 171 11.10 -7.77 2.13
CA ILE A 171 11.19 -6.40 1.62
C ILE A 171 12.60 -6.12 1.13
N PRO A 172 12.80 -5.70 -0.13
CA PRO A 172 14.10 -5.43 -0.73
C PRO A 172 14.64 -4.06 -0.25
N PHE A 173 15.15 -4.02 0.98
CA PHE A 173 15.56 -2.79 1.63
C PHE A 173 16.71 -2.07 0.92
N ASP A 174 17.70 -2.82 0.41
CA ASP A 174 18.89 -2.23 -0.18
C ASP A 174 18.55 -1.48 -1.47
N GLU A 175 17.72 -2.08 -2.32
CA GLU A 175 17.22 -1.48 -3.56
C GLU A 175 16.33 -0.28 -3.28
N LEU A 176 15.41 -0.40 -2.32
CA LEU A 176 14.52 0.69 -1.94
C LEU A 176 15.26 1.86 -1.29
N ALA A 177 16.26 1.60 -0.45
CA ALA A 177 17.06 2.64 0.17
C ALA A 177 17.93 3.38 -0.87
N ALA A 178 18.46 2.65 -1.87
CA ALA A 178 19.24 3.24 -2.95
C ALA A 178 18.37 4.02 -3.97
N ALA A 179 17.07 3.78 -4.00
CA ALA A 179 16.16 4.43 -4.95
C ALA A 179 16.05 5.95 -4.67
N PRO A 180 16.20 6.81 -5.70
CA PRO A 180 16.35 8.26 -5.52
C PRO A 180 15.04 9.00 -5.20
N PHE A 181 13.91 8.34 -5.28
CA PHE A 181 12.61 8.95 -5.04
C PHE A 181 12.30 9.08 -3.54
N PRO A 182 11.59 10.15 -3.12
CA PRO A 182 11.12 10.30 -1.75
C PRO A 182 10.09 9.24 -1.38
N LYS A 183 10.13 8.84 -0.11
CA LYS A 183 9.28 7.79 0.45
C LYS A 183 8.53 8.33 1.65
N LEU A 184 7.25 7.93 1.79
CA LEU A 184 6.38 8.28 2.90
C LEU A 184 5.80 7.00 3.52
N VAL A 185 5.97 6.85 4.83
CA VAL A 185 5.39 5.75 5.61
C VAL A 185 4.37 6.31 6.59
N VAL A 186 3.14 5.80 6.54
CA VAL A 186 2.03 6.34 7.33
C VAL A 186 1.42 5.26 8.22
N SER A 187 1.14 5.59 9.49
CA SER A 187 0.31 4.77 10.38
C SER A 187 -0.87 5.55 10.97
N GLY A 188 -1.92 4.80 11.38
CA GLY A 188 -3.10 5.35 12.02
C GLY A 188 -3.02 5.38 13.54
N ALA A 189 -1.89 4.97 14.14
CA ALA A 189 -1.64 4.89 15.58
C ALA A 189 -2.71 4.06 16.33
N HIS A 190 -3.21 2.98 15.73
CA HIS A 190 -4.25 2.15 16.34
C HIS A 190 -3.72 0.82 16.89
N HIS A 191 -2.56 0.36 16.44
CA HIS A 191 -2.01 -0.93 16.83
C HIS A 191 -0.48 -0.92 16.79
N ALA A 192 0.16 -1.25 17.93
CA ALA A 192 1.60 -1.20 18.12
C ALA A 192 2.41 -2.07 17.14
N ALA A 193 1.82 -3.14 16.59
CA ALA A 193 2.49 -3.97 15.57
C ALA A 193 2.64 -3.24 14.23
N PHE A 194 1.62 -2.49 13.79
CA PHE A 194 1.71 -1.68 12.58
C PHE A 194 2.67 -0.50 12.77
N ASP A 195 2.64 0.15 13.93
CA ASP A 195 3.60 1.21 14.24
C ASP A 195 5.04 0.69 14.21
N ALA A 196 5.32 -0.47 14.82
CA ALA A 196 6.64 -1.08 14.80
C ALA A 196 7.14 -1.41 13.38
N VAL A 197 6.27 -1.90 12.48
CA VAL A 197 6.60 -2.10 11.06
C VAL A 197 6.90 -0.76 10.38
N CYS A 198 6.06 0.24 10.61
CA CYS A 198 6.24 1.57 10.03
C CYS A 198 7.55 2.24 10.50
N ASP A 199 7.93 2.07 11.77
CA ASP A 199 9.18 2.61 12.33
C ASP A 199 10.41 1.93 11.71
N VAL A 200 10.37 0.62 11.48
CA VAL A 200 11.46 -0.09 10.75
C VAL A 200 11.54 0.38 9.30
N LEU A 201 10.40 0.55 8.62
CA LEU A 201 10.38 1.05 7.24
C LEU A 201 10.90 2.49 7.15
N GLU A 202 10.48 3.40 8.06
CA GLU A 202 11.02 4.75 8.16
C GLU A 202 12.54 4.73 8.23
N GLN A 203 13.09 4.01 9.20
CA GLN A 203 14.52 3.95 9.45
C GLN A 203 15.31 3.32 8.30
N ARG A 204 14.84 2.17 7.78
CA ARG A 204 15.56 1.41 6.75
C ARG A 204 15.48 2.04 5.37
N LEU A 205 14.44 2.80 5.09
CA LEU A 205 14.21 3.43 3.78
C LEU A 205 14.57 4.92 3.73
N ASP A 206 15.01 5.51 4.85
CA ASP A 206 15.16 6.97 5.00
C ASP A 206 13.87 7.70 4.56
N ALA A 207 12.73 7.21 5.04
CA ALA A 207 11.41 7.66 4.62
C ALA A 207 10.86 8.75 5.55
N GLU A 208 10.06 9.68 5.01
CA GLU A 208 9.24 10.55 5.84
C GLU A 208 8.22 9.71 6.62
N ARG A 209 8.09 9.95 7.94
CA ARG A 209 7.11 9.29 8.79
C ARG A 209 5.91 10.20 9.03
N ALA A 210 4.71 9.66 8.86
CA ALA A 210 3.48 10.33 9.22
C ALA A 210 2.60 9.45 10.10
N VAL A 211 1.95 10.08 11.08
CA VAL A 211 0.93 9.45 11.90
C VAL A 211 -0.37 10.21 11.69
N VAL A 212 -1.48 9.49 11.52
CA VAL A 212 -2.84 10.04 11.39
C VAL A 212 -3.69 9.52 12.55
N PRO A 213 -3.65 10.19 13.72
CA PRO A 213 -4.35 9.73 14.92
C PRO A 213 -5.85 9.62 14.66
N GLY A 214 -6.46 8.54 15.15
CA GLY A 214 -7.89 8.28 14.98
C GLY A 214 -8.29 7.71 13.61
N ALA A 215 -7.34 7.52 12.69
CA ALA A 215 -7.61 6.90 11.39
C ALA A 215 -7.86 5.39 11.49
N GLY A 216 -7.39 4.74 12.55
CA GLY A 216 -7.34 3.30 12.62
C GLY A 216 -6.58 2.73 11.41
N HIS A 217 -6.98 1.57 10.95
CA HIS A 217 -6.43 1.00 9.71
C HIS A 217 -7.00 1.65 8.43
N SER A 218 -7.97 2.56 8.55
CA SER A 218 -8.67 3.19 7.43
C SER A 218 -8.06 4.53 6.98
N ILE A 219 -6.74 4.66 7.04
CA ILE A 219 -5.98 5.89 6.74
C ILE A 219 -6.45 6.60 5.45
N PRO A 220 -6.72 5.90 4.32
CA PRO A 220 -7.18 6.58 3.10
C PRO A 220 -8.47 7.39 3.26
N ARG A 221 -9.29 7.07 4.26
CA ARG A 221 -10.58 7.73 4.54
C ARG A 221 -10.50 8.75 5.67
N ALA A 222 -9.35 8.85 6.33
CA ALA A 222 -9.19 9.75 7.46
C ALA A 222 -9.21 11.23 7.03
N PRO A 223 -9.89 12.11 7.77
CA PRO A 223 -9.84 13.54 7.52
C PRO A 223 -8.39 14.07 7.52
N GLY A 224 -8.06 14.94 6.58
CA GLY A 224 -6.73 15.55 6.46
C GLY A 224 -5.65 14.66 5.81
N PHE A 225 -5.91 13.37 5.58
CA PHE A 225 -4.93 12.49 4.94
C PHE A 225 -4.70 12.86 3.46
N THR A 226 -5.78 13.17 2.73
CA THR A 226 -5.67 13.53 1.30
C THR A 226 -4.84 14.79 1.09
N GLU A 227 -5.02 15.80 1.94
CA GLU A 227 -4.25 17.04 1.92
C GLU A 227 -2.76 16.79 2.22
N ARG A 228 -2.47 15.94 3.21
CA ARG A 228 -1.10 15.55 3.54
C ARG A 228 -0.44 14.76 2.39
N LEU A 229 -1.18 13.84 1.79
CA LEU A 229 -0.71 13.10 0.62
C LEU A 229 -0.38 14.08 -0.51
N GLU A 230 -1.27 15.01 -0.83
CA GLU A 230 -1.05 15.99 -1.89
C GLU A 230 0.18 16.88 -1.63
N GLU A 231 0.38 17.29 -0.38
CA GLU A 231 1.58 18.04 0.00
C GLU A 231 2.87 17.25 -0.26
N PHE A 232 2.89 15.96 0.11
CA PHE A 232 4.02 15.07 -0.18
C PHE A 232 4.26 14.93 -1.69
N LEU A 233 3.22 14.65 -2.47
CA LEU A 233 3.30 14.52 -3.93
C LEU A 233 3.83 15.80 -4.60
N ARG A 234 3.38 16.96 -4.14
CA ARG A 234 3.83 18.27 -4.65
C ARG A 234 5.32 18.51 -4.36
N ARG A 235 5.81 18.17 -3.16
CA ARG A 235 7.25 18.28 -2.81
C ARG A 235 8.10 17.34 -3.67
N ALA A 236 7.66 16.10 -3.88
CA ALA A 236 8.33 15.14 -4.75
C ALA A 236 8.47 15.64 -6.19
N ARG A 237 7.48 16.39 -6.70
CA ARG A 237 7.56 17.04 -8.02
C ARG A 237 8.55 18.20 -8.07
N SER A 238 8.59 19.02 -7.03
CA SER A 238 9.47 20.20 -6.96
C SER A 238 10.93 19.81 -6.82
N GLY A 239 11.25 18.80 -6.04
CA GLY A 239 12.61 18.23 -5.89
C GLY A 239 13.15 17.70 -7.21
N ALA A 240 12.36 16.94 -7.95
CA ALA A 240 12.75 16.43 -9.27
C ALA A 240 13.02 17.56 -10.30
N LEU A 241 12.28 18.68 -10.22
CA LEU A 241 12.52 19.84 -11.09
C LEU A 241 13.81 20.57 -10.70
N ALA A 242 14.15 20.65 -9.41
CA ALA A 242 15.41 21.24 -8.95
C ALA A 242 16.62 20.42 -9.40
N ASP A 243 16.56 19.09 -9.28
CA ASP A 243 17.60 18.17 -9.72
C ASP A 243 17.78 18.17 -11.24
N ALA A 244 16.70 18.27 -12.01
CA ALA A 244 16.75 18.37 -13.48
C ALA A 244 17.43 19.68 -13.94
N ARG A 245 17.13 20.81 -13.28
CA ARG A 245 17.79 22.11 -13.55
C ARG A 245 19.27 22.05 -13.20
N HIS A 246 19.62 21.46 -12.05
CA HIS A 246 21.02 21.35 -11.62
C HIS A 246 21.86 20.43 -12.54
N ARG A 247 21.26 19.41 -13.17
CA ARG A 247 21.92 18.58 -14.20
C ARG A 247 22.08 19.32 -15.53
N ALA A 248 21.10 20.14 -15.92
CA ALA A 248 21.15 20.93 -17.16
C ALA A 248 22.19 22.05 -17.11
N ASP A 249 22.45 22.61 -15.92
CA ASP A 249 23.43 23.68 -15.69
C ASP A 249 24.86 23.18 -15.46
N ARG A 250 25.10 21.87 -15.50
CA ARG A 250 26.45 21.30 -15.38
C ARG A 250 27.18 21.43 -16.72
N PRO A 251 28.31 22.15 -16.81
CA PRO A 251 29.06 22.24 -18.05
C PRO A 251 29.54 20.86 -18.49
N PRO A 252 29.62 20.60 -19.81
CA PRO A 252 30.15 19.32 -20.31
C PRO A 252 31.56 19.12 -19.73
N SER A 253 31.78 17.94 -19.13
CA SER A 253 33.10 17.54 -18.66
C SER A 253 34.02 17.49 -19.86
N THR A 254 34.95 18.46 -19.97
CA THR A 254 36.06 18.41 -20.91
C THR A 254 36.96 17.28 -20.48
N GLY A 255 36.89 16.14 -21.20
CA GLY A 255 37.83 15.03 -21.14
C GLY A 255 39.05 15.28 -22.00
#